data_a107109111ac843a3ad0dbba9f0d4b8b
#
_entry.id   a107109111ac843a3ad0dbba9f0d4b8b
#
_cell.length_a   1.000
_cell.length_b   1.000
_cell.length_c   1.000
_cell.angle_alpha   90.00
_cell.angle_beta   90.00
_cell.angle_gamma   90.00
#
_symmetry.space_group_name_H-M   'P 1'
#
loop_
_entity.id
_entity.type
_entity.pdbx_description
1 polymer ?
#
loop_
_entity_poly.entity_id
_entity_poly.type
_entity_poly.pdbx_seq_one_letter_code
_entity_poly.pdbx_strand_id
1 'polypeptide(L)'
;VTDGVIGKDGNMYFAVGGRGTQSALYKVTYTGDVSKDRRFPDTKATQALRKTRRDLEQYHGKAVAGSIEKVWSALGHEDRFIRYAARIALEHQPVSDWAAKALNEDDLQTSLTALLALTRQGDASHQGALLDALSQLSPAAMNEAQQLEALRVLSLCFIRMGKPDIATAESVIEAISPL
;
A
#
# COMPACT_ATOMS: atom_id res chain seq x y z
N VAL A 1 15.03 -20.39 8.24
CA VAL A 1 15.21 -18.94 8.20
C VAL A 1 13.85 -18.30 8.35
N THR A 2 13.70 -17.44 9.35
CA THR A 2 12.45 -16.71 9.62
C THR A 2 12.44 -15.33 8.98
N ASP A 3 13.59 -14.67 8.93
CA ASP A 3 13.76 -13.37 8.28
C ASP A 3 15.23 -13.12 7.94
N GLY A 4 15.50 -12.20 7.03
CA GLY A 4 16.84 -11.83 6.63
C GLY A 4 16.93 -10.40 6.11
N VAL A 5 18.02 -9.71 6.42
CA VAL A 5 18.25 -8.31 6.04
C VAL A 5 19.71 -8.07 5.68
N ILE A 6 19.94 -7.16 4.76
CA ILE A 6 21.28 -6.60 4.51
C ILE A 6 21.48 -5.40 5.43
N GLY A 7 22.47 -5.50 6.33
CA GLY A 7 22.81 -4.44 7.25
C GLY A 7 23.49 -3.25 6.58
N LYS A 8 23.61 -2.14 7.29
CA LYS A 8 24.28 -0.92 6.81
C LYS A 8 25.80 -1.16 6.56
N ASP A 9 26.36 -2.21 7.15
CA ASP A 9 27.74 -2.66 6.96
C ASP A 9 27.92 -3.56 5.73
N GLY A 10 26.84 -3.78 4.94
CA GLY A 10 26.87 -4.60 3.74
C GLY A 10 26.83 -6.11 4.00
N ASN A 11 26.75 -6.54 5.25
CA ASN A 11 26.67 -7.96 5.60
C ASN A 11 25.20 -8.40 5.63
N MET A 12 24.97 -9.69 5.35
CA MET A 12 23.65 -10.29 5.49
C MET A 12 23.46 -10.81 6.93
N TYR A 13 22.36 -10.46 7.54
CA TYR A 13 21.91 -10.99 8.82
C TYR A 13 20.64 -11.80 8.62
N PHE A 14 20.57 -12.97 9.20
CA PHE A 14 19.34 -13.77 9.18
C PHE A 14 19.10 -14.48 10.51
N ALA A 15 17.83 -14.59 10.85
CA ALA A 15 17.39 -15.29 12.02
C ALA A 15 16.88 -16.69 11.67
N VAL A 16 17.15 -17.63 12.52
CA VAL A 16 16.54 -18.96 12.53
C VAL A 16 15.85 -19.18 13.85
N GLY A 17 14.73 -19.87 13.83
CA GLY A 17 13.95 -20.18 15.00
C GLY A 17 12.64 -20.85 14.62
N GLY A 18 11.97 -21.41 15.61
CA GLY A 18 10.68 -22.09 15.45
C GLY A 18 10.36 -22.90 16.69
N ARG A 19 9.15 -23.46 16.76
CA ARG A 19 8.71 -24.30 17.88
C ARG A 19 9.66 -25.49 18.03
N GLY A 20 10.26 -25.63 19.22
CA GLY A 20 11.13 -26.75 19.57
C GLY A 20 12.55 -26.66 19.00
N THR A 21 12.95 -25.53 18.38
CA THR A 21 14.30 -25.31 17.88
C THR A 21 14.99 -24.16 18.63
N GLN A 22 16.32 -24.27 18.78
CA GLN A 22 17.10 -23.17 19.34
C GLN A 22 17.14 -22.03 18.33
N SER A 23 16.79 -20.83 18.78
CA SER A 23 16.86 -19.62 17.98
C SER A 23 18.31 -19.11 17.90
N ALA A 24 18.69 -18.60 16.74
CA ALA A 24 19.99 -17.99 16.51
C ALA A 24 19.91 -16.83 15.50
N LEU A 25 20.82 -15.87 15.65
CA LEU A 25 21.07 -14.81 14.67
C LEU A 25 22.43 -15.04 14.03
N TYR A 26 22.45 -15.12 12.73
CA TYR A 26 23.66 -15.33 11.94
C TYR A 26 24.05 -14.08 11.18
N LYS A 27 25.34 -13.81 11.12
CA LYS A 27 25.94 -12.82 10.25
C LYS A 27 26.73 -13.52 9.16
N VAL A 28 26.45 -13.21 7.92
CA VAL A 28 27.22 -13.67 6.76
C VAL A 28 28.00 -12.49 6.19
N THR A 29 29.31 -12.64 6.16
CA THR A 29 30.23 -11.65 5.62
C THR A 29 30.85 -12.22 4.35
N TYR A 30 30.79 -11.47 3.25
CA TYR A 30 31.53 -11.82 2.03
C TYR A 30 33.02 -11.52 2.22
N THR A 31 33.88 -12.52 2.03
CA THR A 31 35.32 -12.41 2.22
C THR A 31 36.13 -12.36 0.93
N GLY A 32 35.46 -12.42 -0.23
CA GLY A 32 36.12 -12.33 -1.54
C GLY A 32 36.23 -10.90 -2.04
N ASP A 33 36.85 -10.72 -3.19
CA ASP A 33 36.90 -9.41 -3.87
C ASP A 33 35.53 -8.98 -4.32
N VAL A 34 35.12 -7.78 -3.92
CA VAL A 34 33.87 -7.18 -4.40
C VAL A 34 34.07 -6.71 -5.83
N SER A 35 33.59 -7.49 -6.79
CA SER A 35 33.55 -7.06 -8.20
C SER A 35 32.71 -5.78 -8.32
N LYS A 36 33.31 -4.72 -8.82
CA LYS A 36 32.64 -3.44 -9.09
C LYS A 36 31.54 -3.58 -10.17
N ASP A 37 31.58 -4.66 -10.95
CA ASP A 37 30.68 -4.90 -12.08
C ASP A 37 29.32 -5.49 -11.71
N ARG A 38 29.08 -5.84 -10.45
CA ARG A 38 27.80 -6.34 -9.95
C ARG A 38 26.84 -5.25 -9.45
N ARG A 39 27.12 -4.00 -9.67
CA ARG A 39 26.18 -2.93 -9.35
C ARG A 39 25.05 -2.97 -10.38
N PHE A 40 23.83 -3.15 -9.91
CA PHE A 40 22.66 -2.87 -10.73
C PHE A 40 22.83 -1.46 -11.32
N PRO A 41 22.62 -1.27 -12.62
CA PRO A 41 22.83 0.02 -13.24
C PRO A 41 21.95 1.06 -12.54
N ASP A 42 22.60 2.01 -11.90
CA ASP A 42 21.94 3.13 -11.23
C ASP A 42 21.66 4.22 -12.25
N THR A 43 20.61 4.01 -13.04
CA THR A 43 20.20 4.94 -14.09
C THR A 43 19.60 6.21 -13.47
N LYS A 44 19.61 7.32 -14.22
CA LYS A 44 18.93 8.56 -13.81
C LYS A 44 17.45 8.32 -13.47
N ALA A 45 16.80 7.43 -14.23
CA ALA A 45 15.40 7.04 -13.99
C ALA A 45 15.22 6.35 -12.64
N THR A 46 16.06 5.35 -12.31
CA THR A 46 15.97 4.66 -11.01
C THR A 46 16.34 5.56 -9.84
N GLN A 47 17.23 6.53 -10.04
CA GLN A 47 17.55 7.55 -9.04
C GLN A 47 16.36 8.48 -8.78
N ALA A 48 15.66 8.90 -9.85
CA ALA A 48 14.46 9.73 -9.74
C ALA A 48 13.34 9.02 -8.98
N LEU A 49 13.04 7.76 -9.33
CA LEU A 49 12.03 6.96 -8.62
C LEU A 49 12.37 6.78 -7.13
N ARG A 50 13.63 6.50 -6.79
CA ARG A 50 14.08 6.42 -5.39
C ARG A 50 13.97 7.76 -4.67
N LYS A 51 14.25 8.87 -5.37
CA LYS A 51 14.05 10.21 -4.79
C LYS A 51 12.59 10.46 -4.49
N THR A 52 11.69 10.24 -5.46
CA THR A 52 10.24 10.38 -5.28
C THR A 52 9.75 9.57 -4.08
N ARG A 53 10.16 8.31 -3.96
CA ARG A 53 9.78 7.47 -2.81
C ARG A 53 10.27 8.07 -1.49
N ARG A 54 11.53 8.51 -1.38
CA ARG A 54 12.07 9.14 -0.16
C ARG A 54 11.36 10.46 0.18
N ASP A 55 10.99 11.23 -0.84
CA ASP A 55 10.25 12.48 -0.66
C ASP A 55 8.84 12.22 -0.07
N LEU A 56 8.22 11.07 -0.38
CA LEU A 56 6.97 10.62 0.22
C LEU A 56 7.18 10.04 1.64
N GLU A 57 8.23 9.27 1.83
CA GLU A 57 8.57 8.64 3.10
C GLU A 57 8.82 9.66 4.24
N GLN A 58 9.17 10.91 3.92
CA GLN A 58 9.30 11.98 4.92
C GLN A 58 7.99 12.32 5.65
N TYR A 59 6.83 11.94 5.09
CA TYR A 59 5.51 12.12 5.69
C TYR A 59 5.06 10.91 6.52
N HIS A 60 5.84 9.85 6.58
CA HIS A 60 5.52 8.68 7.40
C HIS A 60 5.68 8.99 8.88
N GLY A 61 4.78 8.47 9.71
CA GLY A 61 4.83 8.58 11.17
C GLY A 61 4.42 9.95 11.74
N LYS A 62 3.92 10.89 10.92
CA LYS A 62 3.51 12.22 11.37
C LYS A 62 2.47 12.86 10.46
N ALA A 63 1.58 13.66 11.05
CA ALA A 63 0.71 14.54 10.31
C ALA A 63 1.48 15.81 9.86
N VAL A 64 1.37 16.18 8.58
CA VAL A 64 2.04 17.36 8.03
C VAL A 64 1.04 18.17 7.20
N ALA A 65 0.74 19.38 7.66
CA ALA A 65 -0.17 20.27 6.95
C ALA A 65 0.25 20.50 5.49
N GLY A 66 -0.70 20.42 4.55
CA GLY A 66 -0.47 20.63 3.12
C GLY A 66 0.28 19.48 2.41
N SER A 67 0.51 18.35 3.09
CA SER A 67 1.15 17.18 2.45
C SER A 67 0.19 16.39 1.54
N ILE A 68 -1.13 16.45 1.79
CA ILE A 68 -2.14 15.62 1.11
C ILE A 68 -2.05 15.76 -0.40
N GLU A 69 -1.98 16.97 -0.95
CA GLU A 69 -1.93 17.17 -2.40
C GLU A 69 -0.67 16.54 -3.06
N LYS A 70 0.48 16.63 -2.38
CA LYS A 70 1.72 16.02 -2.85
C LYS A 70 1.67 14.50 -2.80
N VAL A 71 1.08 13.96 -1.74
CA VAL A 71 0.88 12.53 -1.55
C VAL A 71 -0.14 12.01 -2.56
N TRP A 72 -1.22 12.76 -2.79
CA TRP A 72 -2.31 12.38 -3.67
C TRP A 72 -1.86 12.12 -5.10
N SER A 73 -1.03 13.00 -5.65
CA SER A 73 -0.50 12.87 -7.01
C SER A 73 0.32 11.59 -7.24
N ALA A 74 0.73 10.90 -6.18
CA ALA A 74 1.51 9.67 -6.26
C ALA A 74 0.70 8.39 -5.96
N LEU A 75 -0.59 8.50 -5.58
CA LEU A 75 -1.45 7.34 -5.30
C LEU A 75 -1.76 6.51 -6.56
N GLY A 76 -1.80 7.14 -7.73
CA GLY A 76 -2.00 6.49 -9.03
C GLY A 76 -0.72 6.14 -9.77
N HIS A 77 0.46 6.34 -9.19
CA HIS A 77 1.75 6.14 -9.86
C HIS A 77 1.91 4.69 -10.36
N GLU A 78 2.52 4.51 -11.55
CA GLU A 78 2.75 3.20 -12.16
C GLU A 78 3.62 2.26 -11.29
N ASP A 79 4.64 2.82 -10.61
CA ASP A 79 5.49 2.08 -9.68
C ASP A 79 4.75 1.80 -8.36
N ARG A 80 4.51 0.51 -8.08
CA ARG A 80 3.80 0.07 -6.87
C ARG A 80 4.47 0.49 -5.56
N PHE A 81 5.80 0.67 -5.53
CA PHE A 81 6.51 1.07 -4.32
C PHE A 81 6.33 2.57 -4.04
N ILE A 82 6.14 3.38 -5.08
CA ILE A 82 5.78 4.78 -4.94
C ILE A 82 4.32 4.89 -4.46
N ARG A 83 3.37 4.15 -5.07
CA ARG A 83 1.99 4.09 -4.56
C ARG A 83 1.94 3.67 -3.09
N TYR A 84 2.70 2.64 -2.73
CA TYR A 84 2.79 2.18 -1.34
C TYR A 84 3.28 3.28 -0.40
N ALA A 85 4.37 3.97 -0.75
CA ALA A 85 4.91 5.07 0.07
C ALA A 85 3.90 6.23 0.19
N ALA A 86 3.21 6.58 -0.91
CA ALA A 86 2.16 7.58 -0.92
C ALA A 86 0.98 7.18 -0.02
N ARG A 87 0.51 5.94 -0.13
CA ARG A 87 -0.59 5.43 0.70
C ARG A 87 -0.23 5.48 2.19
N ILE A 88 0.95 5.02 2.58
CA ILE A 88 1.40 5.12 3.98
C ILE A 88 1.47 6.57 4.44
N ALA A 89 1.99 7.47 3.60
CA ALA A 89 2.04 8.90 3.90
C ALA A 89 0.63 9.49 4.12
N LEU A 90 -0.36 9.10 3.30
CA LEU A 90 -1.76 9.50 3.44
C LEU A 90 -2.37 8.94 4.74
N GLU A 91 -2.10 7.67 5.06
CA GLU A 91 -2.59 7.01 6.27
C GLU A 91 -2.13 7.70 7.57
N HIS A 92 -1.07 8.50 7.52
CA HIS A 92 -0.61 9.30 8.66
C HIS A 92 -1.23 10.71 8.75
N GLN A 93 -2.06 11.10 7.76
CA GLN A 93 -2.79 12.36 7.82
C GLN A 93 -4.18 12.16 8.46
N PRO A 94 -4.76 13.19 9.11
CA PRO A 94 -6.11 13.08 9.67
C PRO A 94 -7.11 12.66 8.59
N VAL A 95 -7.90 11.62 8.86
CA VAL A 95 -8.86 11.06 7.90
C VAL A 95 -9.89 12.10 7.45
N SER A 96 -10.30 12.98 8.36
CA SER A 96 -11.23 14.08 8.07
C SER A 96 -10.78 15.00 6.93
N ASP A 97 -9.47 15.07 6.69
CA ASP A 97 -8.91 16.02 5.73
C ASP A 97 -8.90 15.46 4.30
N TRP A 98 -9.08 14.14 4.13
CA TRP A 98 -8.96 13.49 2.82
C TRP A 98 -10.04 12.43 2.52
N ALA A 99 -10.84 11.98 3.50
CA ALA A 99 -11.84 10.94 3.26
C ALA A 99 -12.83 11.30 2.15
N ALA A 100 -13.35 12.53 2.16
CA ALA A 100 -14.28 12.98 1.13
C ALA A 100 -13.64 12.99 -0.27
N LYS A 101 -12.36 13.32 -0.38
CA LYS A 101 -11.61 13.27 -1.63
C LYS A 101 -11.43 11.83 -2.11
N ALA A 102 -11.14 10.88 -1.19
CA ALA A 102 -11.01 9.46 -1.52
C ALA A 102 -12.30 8.85 -2.07
N LEU A 103 -13.45 9.25 -1.50
CA LEU A 103 -14.77 8.76 -1.91
C LEU A 103 -15.26 9.32 -3.25
N ASN A 104 -14.64 10.39 -3.75
CA ASN A 104 -15.03 11.08 -5.00
C ASN A 104 -13.87 11.11 -6.02
N GLU A 105 -12.93 10.21 -5.93
CA GLU A 105 -11.78 10.14 -6.85
C GLU A 105 -12.16 9.39 -8.14
N ASP A 106 -11.93 10.02 -9.29
CA ASP A 106 -12.31 9.50 -10.61
C ASP A 106 -11.21 8.63 -11.27
N ASP A 107 -9.94 8.88 -10.95
CA ASP A 107 -8.86 8.02 -11.47
C ASP A 107 -8.85 6.67 -10.79
N LEU A 108 -9.02 5.60 -11.58
CA LEU A 108 -9.20 4.24 -11.09
C LEU A 108 -8.09 3.79 -10.12
N GLN A 109 -6.82 4.01 -10.48
CA GLN A 109 -5.72 3.53 -9.63
C GLN A 109 -5.57 4.37 -8.37
N THR A 110 -5.75 5.68 -8.48
CA THR A 110 -5.75 6.60 -7.34
C THR A 110 -6.90 6.27 -6.39
N SER A 111 -8.10 6.04 -6.93
CA SER A 111 -9.28 5.66 -6.16
C SER A 111 -9.05 4.37 -5.37
N LEU A 112 -8.62 3.29 -6.01
CA LEU A 112 -8.33 2.01 -5.34
C LEU A 112 -7.33 2.19 -4.19
N THR A 113 -6.25 2.94 -4.43
CA THR A 113 -5.22 3.18 -3.42
C THR A 113 -5.73 4.05 -2.27
N ALA A 114 -6.54 5.08 -2.56
CA ALA A 114 -7.13 5.96 -1.56
C ALA A 114 -8.23 5.25 -0.74
N LEU A 115 -9.09 4.46 -1.39
CA LEU A 115 -10.10 3.64 -0.71
C LEU A 115 -9.44 2.58 0.19
N LEU A 116 -8.32 1.98 -0.24
CA LEU A 116 -7.55 1.09 0.61
C LEU A 116 -7.03 1.82 1.87
N ALA A 117 -6.51 3.04 1.72
CA ALA A 117 -6.09 3.85 2.86
C ALA A 117 -7.27 4.16 3.79
N LEU A 118 -8.43 4.54 3.23
CA LEU A 118 -9.65 4.84 4.01
C LEU A 118 -10.13 3.60 4.78
N THR A 119 -10.13 2.44 4.15
CA THR A 119 -10.47 1.17 4.80
C THR A 119 -9.55 0.89 6.00
N ARG A 120 -8.29 1.30 5.92
CA ARG A 120 -7.29 1.05 6.97
C ARG A 120 -7.32 2.07 8.11
N GLN A 121 -7.70 3.31 7.85
CA GLN A 121 -7.65 4.40 8.82
C GLN A 121 -9.03 4.93 9.24
N GLY A 122 -10.06 4.71 8.42
CA GLY A 122 -11.44 5.05 8.74
C GLY A 122 -12.07 4.09 9.76
N ASP A 123 -13.28 4.38 10.11
CA ASP A 123 -14.11 3.62 11.03
C ASP A 123 -15.42 3.15 10.35
N ALA A 124 -16.30 2.51 11.13
CA ALA A 124 -17.56 1.96 10.64
C ALA A 124 -18.49 2.98 9.99
N SER A 125 -18.38 4.27 10.33
CA SER A 125 -19.21 5.33 9.72
C SER A 125 -18.88 5.58 8.25
N HIS A 126 -17.70 5.17 7.79
CA HIS A 126 -17.25 5.30 6.40
C HIS A 126 -17.69 4.12 5.52
N GLN A 127 -18.19 3.02 6.12
CA GLN A 127 -18.43 1.76 5.40
C GLN A 127 -19.38 1.92 4.21
N GLY A 128 -20.55 2.52 4.42
CA GLY A 128 -21.55 2.68 3.35
C GLY A 128 -20.99 3.47 2.17
N ALA A 129 -20.47 4.67 2.44
CA ALA A 129 -19.91 5.52 1.39
C ALA A 129 -18.71 4.88 0.67
N LEU A 130 -17.88 4.09 1.39
CA LEU A 130 -16.76 3.37 0.80
C LEU A 130 -17.25 2.25 -0.14
N LEU A 131 -18.27 1.50 0.26
CA LEU A 131 -18.87 0.45 -0.59
C LEU A 131 -19.56 1.05 -1.81
N ASP A 132 -20.25 2.19 -1.65
CA ASP A 132 -20.83 2.93 -2.75
C ASP A 132 -19.77 3.39 -3.75
N ALA A 133 -18.68 4.00 -3.27
CA ALA A 133 -17.58 4.43 -4.13
C ALA A 133 -16.92 3.24 -4.85
N LEU A 134 -16.73 2.11 -4.17
CA LEU A 134 -16.17 0.90 -4.77
C LEU A 134 -17.10 0.32 -5.85
N SER A 135 -18.42 0.36 -5.65
CA SER A 135 -19.42 -0.13 -6.61
C SER A 135 -19.48 0.70 -7.90
N GLN A 136 -19.06 1.97 -7.86
CA GLN A 136 -19.01 2.82 -9.06
C GLN A 136 -17.80 2.50 -9.95
N LEU A 137 -16.79 1.79 -9.43
CA LEU A 137 -15.65 1.38 -10.22
C LEU A 137 -16.04 0.22 -11.14
N SER A 138 -15.79 0.37 -12.46
CA SER A 138 -16.13 -0.68 -13.43
C SER A 138 -15.12 -1.84 -13.38
N PRO A 139 -15.55 -3.07 -13.03
CA PRO A 139 -14.67 -4.22 -13.06
C PRO A 139 -14.07 -4.49 -14.45
N ALA A 140 -14.83 -4.22 -15.51
CA ALA A 140 -14.39 -4.41 -16.89
C ALA A 140 -13.24 -3.47 -17.31
N ALA A 141 -13.07 -2.35 -16.61
CA ALA A 141 -11.98 -1.41 -16.84
C ALA A 141 -10.70 -1.78 -16.05
N MET A 142 -10.77 -2.77 -15.15
CA MET A 142 -9.68 -3.16 -14.27
C MET A 142 -8.81 -4.25 -14.91
N ASN A 143 -7.51 -4.09 -14.81
CA ASN A 143 -6.59 -5.22 -14.99
C ASN A 143 -6.62 -6.14 -13.76
N GLU A 144 -6.03 -7.35 -13.86
CA GLU A 144 -6.02 -8.35 -12.79
C GLU A 144 -5.48 -7.80 -11.45
N ALA A 145 -4.42 -7.00 -11.47
CA ALA A 145 -3.85 -6.42 -10.25
C ALA A 145 -4.83 -5.44 -9.56
N GLN A 146 -5.56 -4.65 -10.35
CA GLN A 146 -6.58 -3.73 -9.85
C GLN A 146 -7.81 -4.46 -9.32
N GLN A 147 -8.22 -5.55 -9.97
CA GLN A 147 -9.30 -6.42 -9.47
C GLN A 147 -8.94 -7.00 -8.10
N LEU A 148 -7.71 -7.52 -7.95
CA LEU A 148 -7.21 -8.01 -6.67
C LEU A 148 -7.14 -6.90 -5.60
N GLU A 149 -6.79 -5.67 -5.99
CA GLU A 149 -6.77 -4.51 -5.08
C GLU A 149 -8.19 -4.13 -4.65
N ALA A 150 -9.19 -4.14 -5.55
CA ALA A 150 -10.60 -3.92 -5.24
C ALA A 150 -11.14 -4.98 -4.27
N LEU A 151 -10.88 -6.25 -4.53
CA LEU A 151 -11.24 -7.35 -3.61
C LEU A 151 -10.56 -7.21 -2.26
N ARG A 152 -9.33 -6.69 -2.22
CA ARG A 152 -8.61 -6.40 -0.99
C ARG A 152 -9.26 -5.28 -0.18
N VAL A 153 -9.68 -4.18 -0.84
CA VAL A 153 -10.42 -3.09 -0.20
C VAL A 153 -11.69 -3.63 0.43
N LEU A 154 -12.48 -4.38 -0.35
CA LEU A 154 -13.74 -4.99 0.10
C LEU A 154 -13.54 -5.91 1.32
N SER A 155 -12.59 -6.83 1.22
CA SER A 155 -12.27 -7.77 2.30
C SER A 155 -11.88 -7.05 3.60
N LEU A 156 -11.01 -6.05 3.50
CA LEU A 156 -10.61 -5.26 4.66
C LEU A 156 -11.73 -4.39 5.21
N CYS A 157 -12.61 -3.87 4.36
CA CYS A 157 -13.79 -3.13 4.79
C CYS A 157 -14.66 -3.99 5.73
N PHE A 158 -14.97 -5.22 5.35
CA PHE A 158 -15.76 -6.10 6.19
C PHE A 158 -15.05 -6.54 7.47
N ILE A 159 -13.73 -6.76 7.40
CA ILE A 159 -12.94 -7.16 8.58
C ILE A 159 -12.86 -6.03 9.61
N ARG A 160 -12.68 -4.78 9.15
CA ARG A 160 -12.38 -3.64 10.03
C ARG A 160 -13.61 -2.83 10.43
N MET A 161 -14.58 -2.70 9.52
CA MET A 161 -15.75 -1.84 9.70
C MET A 161 -17.02 -2.64 10.05
N GLY A 162 -16.94 -3.98 9.97
CA GLY A 162 -18.02 -4.87 10.34
C GLY A 162 -18.85 -5.36 9.16
N LYS A 163 -19.86 -6.16 9.48
CA LYS A 163 -20.77 -6.73 8.48
C LYS A 163 -21.74 -5.64 8.01
N PRO A 164 -21.89 -5.42 6.68
CA PRO A 164 -22.91 -4.51 6.15
C PRO A 164 -24.33 -5.08 6.38
N ASP A 165 -25.35 -4.25 6.19
CA ASP A 165 -26.70 -4.72 6.09
C ASP A 165 -26.91 -5.62 4.85
N ILE A 166 -28.04 -6.35 4.83
CA ILE A 166 -28.30 -7.36 3.78
C ILE A 166 -28.38 -6.72 2.39
N ALA A 167 -29.05 -5.57 2.24
CA ALA A 167 -29.23 -4.93 0.96
C ALA A 167 -27.89 -4.43 0.39
N THR A 168 -27.05 -3.84 1.24
CA THR A 168 -25.69 -3.43 0.87
C THR A 168 -24.84 -4.64 0.50
N ALA A 169 -24.94 -5.76 1.23
CA ALA A 169 -24.19 -6.98 0.91
C ALA A 169 -24.59 -7.57 -0.45
N GLU A 170 -25.89 -7.61 -0.75
CA GLU A 170 -26.43 -8.07 -2.05
C GLU A 170 -25.93 -7.20 -3.20
N SER A 171 -26.00 -5.88 -3.06
CA SER A 171 -25.49 -4.93 -4.06
C SER A 171 -24.00 -5.10 -4.33
N VAL A 172 -23.21 -5.29 -3.28
CA VAL A 172 -21.75 -5.53 -3.41
C VAL A 172 -21.49 -6.84 -4.14
N ILE A 173 -22.20 -7.92 -3.79
CA ILE A 173 -22.04 -9.24 -4.46
C ILE A 173 -22.36 -9.11 -5.94
N GLU A 174 -23.43 -8.41 -6.29
CA GLU A 174 -23.82 -8.16 -7.69
C GLU A 174 -22.73 -7.39 -8.44
N ALA A 175 -22.18 -6.33 -7.83
CA ALA A 175 -21.14 -5.51 -8.42
C ALA A 175 -19.84 -6.26 -8.68
N ILE A 176 -19.44 -7.20 -7.80
CA ILE A 176 -18.18 -7.96 -7.93
C ILE A 176 -18.33 -9.30 -8.66
N SER A 177 -19.56 -9.77 -8.91
CA SER A 177 -19.81 -11.05 -9.60
C SER A 177 -19.09 -11.20 -10.96
N PRO A 178 -18.83 -10.12 -11.71
CA PRO A 178 -18.06 -10.21 -12.95
C PRO A 178 -16.55 -10.42 -12.76
N LEU A 179 -15.99 -10.30 -11.55
CA LEU A 179 -14.57 -10.53 -11.25
C LEU A 179 -14.25 -12.01 -11.08
#